data_2f4775c0c9b416eff8079a1ab25ba492
#
_entry.id   2f4775c0c9b416eff8079a1ab25ba492
#
_cell.length_a   1.000
_cell.length_b   1.000
_cell.length_c   1.000
_cell.angle_alpha   90.00
_cell.angle_beta   90.00
_cell.angle_gamma   90.00
#
_symmetry.space_group_name_H-M   'P 1'
#
loop_
_entity.id
_entity.type
_entity.pdbx_description
1 polymer ?
#
loop_
_entity_poly.entity_id
_entity_poly.type
_entity_poly.pdbx_seq_one_letter_code
_entity_poly.pdbx_strand_id
1 'polypeptide(L)'
;MSQRHGEPLRGLLAAKSSPLFQGRFGRMFRTLHPATFGATPRENEQNLERLAKAMVSSFDAPKDSQDDEESGIPSLYTYFGQFIDHDITFDPASSLQKQNDPDALTDYRTPAFDLDNVYGRGPDDQPYIYDGPKLFLLGDPIQGGGDPGARDLPRNNATVRRALIGDPRNDENSIVSQLQGL
;
A
#
# COMPACT_ATOMS: atom_id res chain seq x y z
N MET A 1 12.41 22.16 4.12
CA MET A 1 10.98 22.40 3.89
C MET A 1 10.38 21.09 3.40
N SER A 2 9.56 20.45 4.20
CA SER A 2 8.91 19.19 3.86
C SER A 2 7.89 19.44 2.73
N GLN A 3 8.01 18.70 1.63
CA GLN A 3 6.95 18.66 0.62
C GLN A 3 5.75 17.96 1.24
N ARG A 4 4.60 18.61 1.22
CA ARG A 4 3.35 17.97 1.61
C ARG A 4 2.97 16.95 0.55
N HIS A 5 2.59 15.76 0.98
CA HIS A 5 2.05 14.73 0.09
C HIS A 5 0.89 15.31 -0.73
N GLY A 6 0.85 14.98 -2.02
CA GLY A 6 -0.16 15.49 -2.94
C GLY A 6 0.06 16.92 -3.44
N GLU A 7 1.12 17.61 -3.01
CA GLU A 7 1.50 18.87 -3.66
C GLU A 7 2.38 18.60 -4.88
N PRO A 8 2.13 19.30 -6.00
CA PRO A 8 2.98 19.16 -7.17
C PRO A 8 4.43 19.52 -6.81
N LEU A 9 5.38 18.75 -7.33
CA LEU A 9 6.81 19.02 -7.19
C LEU A 9 7.09 20.50 -7.46
N ARG A 10 7.78 21.17 -6.56
CA ARG A 10 8.14 22.58 -6.71
C ARG A 10 8.83 22.78 -8.05
N GLY A 11 8.26 23.63 -8.90
CA GLY A 11 8.78 23.94 -10.22
C GLY A 11 8.08 23.22 -11.37
N LEU A 12 7.21 22.24 -11.11
CA LEU A 12 6.34 21.64 -12.11
C LEU A 12 4.96 22.24 -12.00
N LEU A 13 4.69 23.28 -12.75
CA LEU A 13 3.32 23.76 -13.01
C LEU A 13 2.68 22.75 -13.99
N ALA A 14 2.12 21.68 -13.47
CA ALA A 14 1.31 20.80 -14.29
C ALA A 14 0.05 21.54 -14.76
N ALA A 15 -0.21 21.53 -16.07
CA ALA A 15 -1.47 22.06 -16.59
C ALA A 15 -2.64 21.30 -15.96
N LYS A 16 -3.78 21.97 -15.71
CA LYS A 16 -4.99 21.35 -15.14
C LYS A 16 -5.48 20.12 -15.91
N SER A 17 -5.12 20.01 -17.18
CA SER A 17 -5.40 18.85 -18.03
C SER A 17 -4.37 17.72 -17.90
N SER A 18 -3.26 17.94 -17.19
CA SER A 18 -2.24 16.92 -16.99
C SER A 18 -2.72 15.85 -16.01
N PRO A 19 -2.47 14.56 -16.28
CA PRO A 19 -2.72 13.49 -15.31
C PRO A 19 -1.90 13.65 -14.02
N LEU A 20 -0.82 14.44 -14.04
CA LEU A 20 0.01 14.75 -12.87
C LEU A 20 -0.57 15.92 -12.04
N PHE A 21 -1.63 16.58 -12.52
CA PHE A 21 -2.25 17.67 -11.78
C PHE A 21 -2.98 17.13 -10.56
N GLN A 22 -2.59 17.56 -9.39
CA GLN A 22 -3.17 17.13 -8.11
C GLN A 22 -3.04 15.62 -7.80
N GLY A 23 -2.05 14.92 -8.33
CA GLY A 23 -1.84 13.51 -8.03
C GLY A 23 -3.02 12.60 -8.42
N ARG A 24 -3.82 12.96 -9.40
CA ARG A 24 -4.97 12.15 -9.79
C ARG A 24 -4.55 10.86 -10.44
N PHE A 25 -5.08 9.77 -9.96
CA PHE A 25 -5.11 8.54 -10.73
C PHE A 25 -5.91 8.79 -12.00
N GLY A 26 -5.33 8.45 -13.14
CA GLY A 26 -5.98 8.61 -14.42
C GLY A 26 -6.21 7.28 -15.10
N ARG A 27 -7.26 7.19 -15.89
CA ARG A 27 -7.35 6.08 -16.84
C ARG A 27 -6.19 6.16 -17.81
N MET A 28 -5.44 5.09 -17.96
CA MET A 28 -4.32 5.01 -18.91
C MET A 28 -4.79 5.32 -20.35
N PHE A 29 -6.00 4.90 -20.68
CA PHE A 29 -6.62 5.10 -21.99
C PHE A 29 -7.94 5.83 -21.88
N ARG A 30 -7.89 7.14 -21.65
CA ARG A 30 -9.09 7.98 -21.42
C ARG A 30 -10.08 8.02 -22.58
N THR A 31 -9.60 7.79 -23.81
CA THR A 31 -10.42 7.80 -25.02
C THR A 31 -11.13 6.48 -25.32
N LEU A 32 -10.73 5.40 -24.64
CA LEU A 32 -11.38 4.12 -24.80
C LEU A 32 -12.63 4.07 -23.93
N HIS A 33 -13.73 3.62 -24.54
CA HIS A 33 -14.93 3.29 -23.78
C HIS A 33 -14.63 2.11 -22.83
N PRO A 34 -15.29 2.06 -21.66
CA PRO A 34 -15.20 0.91 -20.77
C PRO A 34 -15.54 -0.38 -21.54
N ALA A 35 -14.62 -1.34 -21.51
CA ALA A 35 -14.90 -2.66 -22.04
C ALA A 35 -15.90 -3.38 -21.13
N THR A 36 -16.93 -3.95 -21.71
CA THR A 36 -17.83 -4.83 -20.98
C THR A 36 -17.29 -6.25 -21.00
N PHE A 37 -17.26 -6.92 -19.87
CA PHE A 37 -16.83 -8.31 -19.75
C PHE A 37 -17.99 -9.30 -20.01
N GLY A 38 -19.17 -8.79 -20.30
CA GLY A 38 -20.39 -9.48 -20.69
C GLY A 38 -21.38 -8.50 -21.32
N ALA A 39 -22.35 -9.00 -22.07
CA ALA A 39 -23.36 -8.20 -22.72
C ALA A 39 -24.42 -7.62 -21.74
N THR A 40 -24.54 -8.23 -20.56
CA THR A 40 -25.45 -7.83 -19.50
C THR A 40 -24.72 -7.75 -18.15
N PRO A 41 -25.23 -6.99 -17.16
CA PRO A 41 -24.67 -6.97 -15.82
C PRO A 41 -24.53 -8.38 -15.21
N ARG A 42 -25.51 -9.25 -15.44
CA ARG A 42 -25.47 -10.64 -14.96
C ARG A 42 -24.36 -11.47 -15.62
N GLU A 43 -24.14 -11.29 -16.91
CA GLU A 43 -23.04 -11.96 -17.61
C GLU A 43 -21.68 -11.42 -17.17
N ASN A 44 -21.57 -10.11 -16.90
CA ASN A 44 -20.38 -9.55 -16.30
C ASN A 44 -20.05 -10.21 -14.97
N GLU A 45 -21.01 -10.31 -14.07
CA GLU A 45 -20.87 -10.97 -12.77
C GLU A 45 -20.42 -12.42 -12.92
N GLN A 46 -21.11 -13.19 -13.77
CA GLN A 46 -20.77 -14.59 -14.03
C GLN A 46 -19.38 -14.77 -14.64
N ASN A 47 -18.96 -13.87 -15.52
CA ASN A 47 -17.64 -13.91 -16.14
C ASN A 47 -16.54 -13.53 -15.13
N LEU A 48 -16.81 -12.56 -14.25
CA LEU A 48 -15.91 -12.21 -13.15
C LEU A 48 -15.78 -13.35 -12.14
N GLU A 49 -16.87 -14.03 -11.80
CA GLU A 49 -16.83 -15.22 -10.95
C GLU A 49 -16.00 -16.36 -11.57
N ARG A 50 -16.13 -16.58 -12.87
CA ARG A 50 -15.32 -17.59 -13.58
C ARG A 50 -13.85 -17.23 -13.56
N LEU A 51 -13.53 -15.95 -13.79
CA LEU A 51 -12.16 -15.46 -13.71
C LEU A 51 -11.61 -15.63 -12.31
N ALA A 52 -12.35 -15.21 -11.29
CA ALA A 52 -11.94 -15.36 -9.90
C ALA A 52 -11.68 -16.83 -9.54
N LYS A 53 -12.57 -17.74 -9.93
CA LYS A 53 -12.38 -19.19 -9.73
C LYS A 53 -11.14 -19.73 -10.44
N ALA A 54 -10.82 -19.22 -11.62
CA ALA A 54 -9.62 -19.63 -12.37
C ALA A 54 -8.32 -19.06 -11.75
N MET A 55 -8.41 -17.94 -11.01
CA MET A 55 -7.27 -17.33 -10.33
C MET A 55 -7.00 -17.95 -8.95
N VAL A 56 -7.98 -18.61 -8.37
CA VAL A 56 -7.82 -19.33 -7.10
C VAL A 56 -7.34 -20.71 -7.42
N SER A 57 -6.07 -21.01 -7.12
CA SER A 57 -5.58 -22.37 -7.13
C SER A 57 -6.39 -23.21 -6.13
N SER A 58 -6.64 -24.48 -6.47
CA SER A 58 -7.25 -25.38 -5.51
C SER A 58 -6.32 -25.49 -4.31
N PHE A 59 -6.81 -25.06 -3.16
CA PHE A 59 -6.12 -25.27 -1.89
C PHE A 59 -6.07 -26.77 -1.61
N ASP A 60 -5.06 -27.43 -2.13
CA ASP A 60 -4.65 -28.71 -1.58
C ASP A 60 -3.95 -28.43 -0.24
N ALA A 61 -4.31 -29.24 0.76
CA ALA A 61 -3.68 -29.16 2.05
C ALA A 61 -2.14 -29.23 1.86
N PRO A 62 -1.38 -28.35 2.50
CA PRO A 62 0.06 -28.26 2.25
C PRO A 62 0.70 -29.61 2.51
N LYS A 63 1.16 -30.25 1.46
CA LYS A 63 2.02 -31.42 1.52
C LYS A 63 3.50 -31.03 1.59
N ASP A 64 3.77 -29.74 1.61
CA ASP A 64 5.10 -29.12 1.70
C ASP A 64 6.15 -29.74 0.76
N SER A 65 5.72 -30.22 -0.38
CA SER A 65 6.57 -30.55 -1.52
C SER A 65 6.13 -29.66 -2.68
N GLN A 66 7.06 -29.26 -3.52
CA GLN A 66 6.76 -28.48 -4.72
C GLN A 66 5.56 -29.12 -5.45
N ASP A 67 4.46 -28.41 -5.43
CA ASP A 67 3.26 -28.75 -6.17
C ASP A 67 2.95 -27.65 -7.19
N ASP A 68 1.84 -27.80 -7.92
CA ASP A 68 1.47 -26.90 -9.02
C ASP A 68 1.17 -25.46 -8.56
N GLU A 69 1.10 -25.20 -7.25
CA GLU A 69 0.84 -23.88 -6.65
C GLU A 69 2.10 -23.06 -6.51
N GLU A 70 3.28 -23.68 -6.49
CA GLU A 70 4.54 -22.99 -6.29
C GLU A 70 5.11 -22.44 -7.59
N SER A 71 5.11 -21.13 -7.71
CA SER A 71 5.65 -20.44 -8.88
C SER A 71 7.19 -20.42 -8.94
N GLY A 72 7.88 -20.87 -7.90
CA GLY A 72 9.33 -20.70 -7.75
C GLY A 72 9.77 -19.27 -7.43
N ILE A 73 8.83 -18.36 -7.27
CA ILE A 73 9.08 -16.97 -6.84
C ILE A 73 8.78 -16.88 -5.35
N PRO A 74 9.73 -16.47 -4.50
CA PRO A 74 9.48 -16.32 -3.07
C PRO A 74 8.29 -15.41 -2.77
N SER A 75 7.38 -15.85 -1.91
CA SER A 75 6.19 -15.09 -1.51
C SER A 75 6.51 -13.73 -0.89
N LEU A 76 7.73 -13.54 -0.39
CA LEU A 76 8.23 -12.26 0.10
C LEU A 76 8.10 -11.15 -0.95
N TYR A 77 8.20 -11.44 -2.25
CA TYR A 77 8.03 -10.44 -3.29
C TYR A 77 6.64 -9.82 -3.32
N THR A 78 5.60 -10.57 -2.91
CA THR A 78 4.24 -10.02 -2.78
C THR A 78 4.18 -8.95 -1.69
N TYR A 79 4.78 -9.22 -0.54
CA TYR A 79 4.82 -8.27 0.58
C TYR A 79 5.74 -7.08 0.31
N PHE A 80 6.84 -7.32 -0.37
CA PHE A 80 7.73 -6.25 -0.82
C PHE A 80 7.04 -5.36 -1.86
N GLY A 81 6.29 -5.95 -2.78
CA GLY A 81 5.43 -5.21 -3.71
C GLY A 81 4.37 -4.38 -3.00
N GLN A 82 3.72 -4.94 -1.98
CA GLN A 82 2.78 -4.21 -1.13
C GLN A 82 3.45 -3.02 -0.44
N PHE A 83 4.64 -3.20 0.11
CA PHE A 83 5.40 -2.13 0.74
C PHE A 83 5.74 -0.99 -0.24
N ILE A 84 6.16 -1.34 -1.47
CA ILE A 84 6.40 -0.36 -2.54
C ILE A 84 5.10 0.35 -2.91
N ASP A 85 4.00 -0.38 -3.04
CA ASP A 85 2.70 0.18 -3.37
C ASP A 85 2.23 1.20 -2.32
N HIS A 86 2.48 0.94 -1.05
CA HIS A 86 2.21 1.89 0.03
C HIS A 86 3.04 3.18 -0.08
N ASP A 87 4.21 3.12 -0.70
CA ASP A 87 5.05 4.31 -0.90
C ASP A 87 4.57 5.19 -2.06
N ILE A 88 4.11 4.57 -3.12
CA ILE A 88 3.76 5.28 -4.36
C ILE A 88 2.27 5.56 -4.53
N THR A 89 1.41 5.02 -3.66
CA THR A 89 -0.05 5.21 -3.72
C THR A 89 -0.66 5.48 -2.36
N PHE A 90 -1.55 6.46 -2.27
CA PHE A 90 -2.36 6.68 -1.07
C PHE A 90 -3.66 7.41 -1.41
N ASP A 91 -4.79 6.76 -1.16
CA ASP A 91 -6.10 7.37 -1.24
C ASP A 91 -6.91 7.07 0.03
N PRO A 92 -6.98 8.00 0.99
CA PRO A 92 -7.74 7.81 2.23
C PRO A 92 -9.25 8.00 2.06
N ALA A 93 -9.70 8.50 0.92
CA ALA A 93 -11.09 8.90 0.70
C ALA A 93 -11.91 7.87 -0.06
N SER A 94 -11.27 7.03 -0.89
CA SER A 94 -11.98 6.02 -1.67
C SER A 94 -12.31 4.78 -0.85
N SER A 95 -13.31 4.03 -1.29
CA SER A 95 -13.71 2.77 -0.69
C SER A 95 -14.34 1.89 -1.76
N LEU A 96 -13.94 0.64 -1.83
CA LEU A 96 -14.54 -0.36 -2.71
C LEU A 96 -16.06 -0.50 -2.53
N GLN A 97 -16.55 -0.25 -1.31
CA GLN A 97 -17.97 -0.32 -0.99
C GLN A 97 -18.78 0.87 -1.53
N LYS A 98 -18.13 1.99 -1.82
CA LYS A 98 -18.79 3.21 -2.27
C LYS A 98 -18.93 3.34 -3.78
N GLN A 99 -18.41 2.39 -4.56
CA GLN A 99 -18.41 2.45 -6.03
C GLN A 99 -17.98 3.85 -6.53
N ASN A 100 -16.84 4.31 -6.05
CA ASN A 100 -16.34 5.65 -6.38
C ASN A 100 -16.13 5.80 -7.88
N ASP A 101 -16.35 7.03 -8.37
CA ASP A 101 -15.98 7.38 -9.72
C ASP A 101 -14.45 7.23 -9.89
N PRO A 102 -13.98 6.36 -10.79
CA PRO A 102 -12.55 6.18 -11.03
C PRO A 102 -11.82 7.46 -11.45
N ASP A 103 -12.54 8.38 -12.09
CA ASP A 103 -11.96 9.67 -12.52
C ASP A 103 -11.82 10.68 -11.35
N ALA A 104 -12.45 10.39 -10.23
CA ALA A 104 -12.36 11.19 -9.01
C ALA A 104 -11.29 10.69 -8.02
N LEU A 105 -10.66 9.53 -8.27
CA LEU A 105 -9.60 9.01 -7.44
C LEU A 105 -8.39 9.96 -7.45
N THR A 106 -7.88 10.25 -6.28
CA THR A 106 -6.72 11.13 -6.10
C THR A 106 -5.64 10.38 -5.34
N ASP A 107 -4.44 10.38 -5.90
CA ASP A 107 -3.27 9.87 -5.22
C ASP A 107 -2.64 10.99 -4.38
N TYR A 108 -2.42 10.73 -3.10
CA TYR A 108 -1.79 11.64 -2.16
C TYR A 108 -0.32 11.34 -1.93
N ARG A 109 0.23 10.37 -2.67
CA ARG A 109 1.66 10.04 -2.69
C ARG A 109 2.35 10.67 -3.89
N THR A 110 3.67 10.82 -3.81
CA THR A 110 4.50 11.13 -4.95
C THR A 110 4.69 9.87 -5.80
N PRO A 111 4.68 9.96 -7.14
CA PRO A 111 4.93 8.81 -8.00
C PRO A 111 6.42 8.50 -8.10
N ALA A 112 7.08 8.41 -6.96
CA ALA A 112 8.50 8.13 -6.82
C ALA A 112 8.72 7.35 -5.52
N PHE A 113 9.66 6.42 -5.54
CA PHE A 113 10.03 5.65 -4.37
C PHE A 113 10.92 6.51 -3.46
N ASP A 114 10.31 7.34 -2.64
CA ASP A 114 10.98 8.28 -1.72
C ASP A 114 10.88 7.87 -0.25
N LEU A 115 10.26 6.71 0.02
CA LEU A 115 10.11 6.11 1.35
C LEU A 115 9.34 6.99 2.35
N ASP A 116 8.42 7.80 1.88
CA ASP A 116 7.59 8.58 2.79
C ASP A 116 6.58 7.72 3.57
N ASN A 117 6.30 6.51 3.09
CA ASN A 117 5.59 5.49 3.87
C ASN A 117 6.34 5.10 5.14
N VAL A 118 7.67 5.21 5.15
CA VAL A 118 8.55 4.95 6.31
C VAL A 118 8.82 6.23 7.09
N TYR A 119 9.37 7.23 6.42
CA TYR A 119 9.82 8.47 7.06
C TYR A 119 8.70 9.44 7.41
N GLY A 120 7.50 9.20 6.88
CA GLY A 120 6.42 10.17 7.01
C GLY A 120 6.84 11.53 6.45
N ARG A 121 6.49 12.58 7.16
CA ARG A 121 6.84 13.96 6.81
C ARG A 121 8.12 14.46 7.49
N GLY A 122 8.86 13.55 8.09
CA GLY A 122 10.12 13.86 8.76
C GLY A 122 9.98 14.33 10.22
N PRO A 123 11.12 14.46 10.93
CA PRO A 123 11.13 14.71 12.37
C PRO A 123 10.58 16.09 12.78
N ASP A 124 10.62 17.08 11.90
CA ASP A 124 10.10 18.41 12.20
C ASP A 124 8.56 18.45 12.20
N ASP A 125 7.92 17.60 11.37
CA ASP A 125 6.48 17.59 11.17
C ASP A 125 5.80 16.46 11.95
N GLN A 126 6.50 15.36 12.15
CA GLN A 126 6.03 14.17 12.87
C GLN A 126 7.02 13.71 13.95
N PRO A 127 7.36 14.56 14.92
CA PRO A 127 8.39 14.26 15.93
C PRO A 127 8.06 13.03 16.78
N TYR A 128 6.80 12.63 16.85
CA TYR A 128 6.32 11.51 17.67
C TYR A 128 6.68 10.12 17.12
N ILE A 129 7.22 10.01 15.89
CA ILE A 129 7.73 8.75 15.35
C ILE A 129 9.26 8.66 15.44
N TYR A 130 9.91 9.69 15.96
CA TYR A 130 11.37 9.78 16.03
C TYR A 130 11.89 9.81 17.46
N ASP A 131 13.08 9.23 17.64
CA ASP A 131 13.93 9.39 18.80
C ASP A 131 15.07 10.36 18.44
N GLY A 132 14.81 11.67 18.64
CA GLY A 132 15.69 12.72 18.18
C GLY A 132 15.60 13.00 16.68
N PRO A 133 16.60 13.67 16.07
CA PRO A 133 16.47 14.22 14.72
C PRO A 133 16.69 13.19 13.59
N LYS A 134 17.17 11.99 13.89
CA LYS A 134 17.63 11.03 12.86
C LYS A 134 17.23 9.58 13.10
N LEU A 135 16.80 9.24 14.30
CA LEU A 135 16.47 7.85 14.64
C LEU A 135 14.97 7.70 14.79
N PHE A 136 14.46 6.55 14.43
CA PHE A 136 13.07 6.18 14.71
C PHE A 136 12.90 5.70 16.14
N LEU A 137 11.73 5.92 16.70
CA LEU A 137 11.30 5.19 17.89
C LEU A 137 11.18 3.71 17.54
N LEU A 138 11.65 2.86 18.43
CA LEU A 138 11.47 1.41 18.36
C LEU A 138 10.36 0.97 19.32
N GLY A 139 9.64 -0.04 18.93
CA GLY A 139 8.65 -0.68 19.78
C GLY A 139 9.25 -1.67 20.78
N ASP A 140 8.37 -2.39 21.44
CA ASP A 140 8.74 -3.42 22.42
C ASP A 140 9.47 -4.61 21.76
N PRO A 141 10.34 -5.34 22.49
CA PRO A 141 10.91 -6.59 22.01
C PRO A 141 9.82 -7.60 21.63
N ILE A 142 9.97 -8.26 20.48
CA ILE A 142 9.07 -9.32 20.06
C ILE A 142 9.39 -10.57 20.86
N GLN A 143 8.39 -11.07 21.60
CA GLN A 143 8.53 -12.29 22.40
C GLN A 143 8.38 -13.53 21.53
N GLY A 144 9.29 -14.49 21.66
CA GLY A 144 9.26 -15.75 20.91
C GLY A 144 9.76 -15.64 19.45
N GLY A 145 10.27 -14.49 19.03
CA GLY A 145 10.96 -14.35 17.76
C GLY A 145 12.29 -15.07 17.74
N GLY A 146 12.73 -15.54 16.57
CA GLY A 146 14.03 -16.19 16.40
C GLY A 146 15.23 -15.24 16.56
N ASP A 147 15.00 -13.94 16.42
CA ASP A 147 15.99 -12.88 16.60
C ASP A 147 15.75 -12.13 17.91
N PRO A 148 16.70 -12.17 18.87
CA PRO A 148 16.57 -11.43 20.13
C PRO A 148 16.57 -9.90 19.95
N GLY A 149 17.01 -9.39 18.80
CA GLY A 149 16.99 -7.98 18.42
C GLY A 149 15.68 -7.52 17.81
N ALA A 150 14.79 -8.45 17.46
CA ALA A 150 13.54 -8.11 16.79
C ALA A 150 12.65 -7.22 17.68
N ARG A 151 12.12 -6.15 17.08
CA ARG A 151 11.26 -5.17 17.74
C ARG A 151 9.92 -5.06 17.02
N ASP A 152 8.88 -4.83 17.79
CA ASP A 152 7.62 -4.35 17.24
C ASP A 152 7.76 -2.89 16.78
N LEU A 153 6.82 -2.42 16.01
CA LEU A 153 6.71 -1.00 15.69
C LEU A 153 6.28 -0.21 16.96
N PRO A 154 6.69 1.05 17.07
CA PRO A 154 6.24 1.88 18.19
C PRO A 154 4.72 2.06 18.10
N ARG A 155 4.04 1.87 19.22
CA ARG A 155 2.57 1.91 19.26
C ARG A 155 2.04 2.95 20.23
N ASN A 156 0.89 3.52 19.90
CA ASN A 156 0.19 4.40 20.83
C ASN A 156 -0.38 3.57 22.01
N ASN A 157 -0.88 4.28 23.04
CA ASN A 157 -1.45 3.69 24.26
C ASN A 157 -2.98 3.56 24.22
N ALA A 158 -3.60 3.60 23.04
CA ALA A 158 -5.03 3.40 22.90
C ALA A 158 -5.45 1.95 23.19
N THR A 159 -6.72 1.70 23.45
CA THR A 159 -7.27 0.36 23.67
C THR A 159 -6.96 -0.57 22.48
N VAL A 160 -7.11 -0.07 21.27
CA VAL A 160 -6.61 -0.71 20.06
C VAL A 160 -5.32 0.00 19.68
N ARG A 161 -4.20 -0.64 20.01
CA ARG A 161 -2.87 -0.07 19.74
C ARG A 161 -2.60 0.00 18.24
N ARG A 162 -2.24 1.18 17.77
CA ARG A 162 -1.87 1.43 16.38
C ARG A 162 -0.41 1.83 16.30
N ALA A 163 0.27 1.38 15.26
CA ALA A 163 1.65 1.77 15.03
C ALA A 163 1.78 3.28 14.77
N LEU A 164 2.85 3.86 15.30
CA LEU A 164 3.25 5.25 15.08
C LEU A 164 4.34 5.28 14.02
N ILE A 165 3.93 5.26 12.76
CA ILE A 165 4.77 5.12 11.56
C ILE A 165 4.31 6.08 10.47
N GLY A 166 5.06 6.17 9.38
CA GLY A 166 4.75 7.07 8.27
C GLY A 166 3.45 6.73 7.54
N ASP A 167 3.19 5.44 7.31
CA ASP A 167 1.96 4.95 6.70
C ASP A 167 1.33 3.82 7.52
N PRO A 168 0.09 3.99 8.01
CA PRO A 168 -0.57 2.98 8.83
C PRO A 168 -0.78 1.64 8.12
N ARG A 169 -0.77 1.58 6.79
CA ARG A 169 -0.90 0.35 6.03
C ARG A 169 0.31 -0.57 6.19
N ASN A 170 1.47 -0.03 6.59
CA ASN A 170 2.63 -0.85 6.90
C ASN A 170 2.48 -1.68 8.19
N ASP A 171 1.38 -1.52 8.93
CA ASP A 171 1.00 -2.34 10.09
C ASP A 171 -0.17 -3.31 9.79
N GLU A 172 -0.50 -3.56 8.52
CA GLU A 172 -1.62 -4.44 8.14
C GLU A 172 -1.31 -5.93 8.35
N ASN A 173 -0.04 -6.31 8.23
CA ASN A 173 0.40 -7.69 8.48
C ASN A 173 1.83 -7.72 9.05
N SER A 174 2.19 -8.83 9.68
CA SER A 174 3.46 -8.99 10.37
C SER A 174 4.69 -8.91 9.45
N ILE A 175 4.57 -9.30 8.20
CA ILE A 175 5.69 -9.27 7.26
C ILE A 175 6.00 -7.84 6.84
N VAL A 176 4.98 -7.08 6.44
CA VAL A 176 5.16 -5.67 6.06
C VAL A 176 5.59 -4.83 7.25
N SER A 177 5.06 -5.11 8.46
CA SER A 177 5.48 -4.40 9.67
C SER A 177 6.94 -4.63 10.04
N GLN A 178 7.46 -5.84 9.79
CA GLN A 178 8.89 -6.12 9.99
C GLN A 178 9.76 -5.49 8.89
N LEU A 179 9.28 -5.42 7.65
CA LEU A 179 9.96 -4.64 6.59
C LEU A 179 10.05 -3.15 6.95
N GLN A 180 9.01 -2.60 7.57
CA GLN A 180 9.01 -1.23 8.09
C GLN A 180 10.03 -1.03 9.21
N GLY A 181 10.29 -2.05 10.00
CA GLY A 181 11.19 -2.02 11.16
C GLY A 181 12.68 -2.25 10.85
N LEU A 182 13.00 -2.72 9.63
CA LEU A 182 14.36 -2.97 9.17
C LEU A 182 15.08 -1.70 8.75
#